data_c482bbd4f578d0ef97d1b943caf04c6f
#
_entry.id   c482bbd4f578d0ef97d1b943caf04c6f
#
_cell.length_a   1.000
_cell.length_b   1.000
_cell.length_c   1.000
_cell.angle_alpha   90.00
_cell.angle_beta   90.00
_cell.angle_gamma   90.00
#
_symmetry.space_group_name_H-M   'P 1'
#
loop_
_entity.id
_entity.type
_entity.pdbx_description
1 polymer ?
#
loop_
_entity_poly.entity_id
_entity_poly.type
_entity_poly.pdbx_seq_one_letter_code
_entity_poly.pdbx_strand_id
1 'polypeptide(L)'
;MSDFFNQVSRRKFILTAGVSASAVLLKGCLGNPPETGKTGTKSSIEPVANISPEQKPETTTAKLGYIPIIESAPLIIAQEKGFFAKYGMSKVELSKQASWGSARDNVEIGSQGGGIDGGQWQMPMPHLITEGLITKGNKPIPMYVLAQLVTHGNAIAIANKHLGKGISLKLDTAKPLFSQLKSANTPFTAAFTFPHVNQDLWIRYWLAASGIDPDTDVKLL
;
A
#
# COMPACT_ATOMS: atom_id res chain seq x y z
N MET A 1 41.01 30.08 -22.97
CA MET A 1 39.89 29.36 -22.30
C MET A 1 39.27 30.15 -21.13
N SER A 2 39.50 31.48 -21.06
CA SER A 2 39.09 32.33 -19.96
C SER A 2 37.86 33.23 -20.23
N ASP A 3 37.37 33.30 -21.48
CA ASP A 3 36.33 34.27 -21.85
C ASP A 3 34.91 33.73 -21.92
N PHE A 4 34.70 32.42 -21.72
CA PHE A 4 33.36 31.81 -21.80
C PHE A 4 32.54 31.98 -20.52
N PHE A 5 33.17 32.21 -19.38
CA PHE A 5 32.48 32.33 -18.10
C PHE A 5 32.00 33.73 -17.74
N ASN A 6 32.42 34.76 -18.51
CA ASN A 6 32.12 36.16 -18.18
C ASN A 6 30.82 36.70 -18.82
N GLN A 7 30.12 35.92 -19.65
CA GLN A 7 28.91 36.39 -20.34
C GLN A 7 27.59 35.76 -19.86
N VAL A 8 27.61 34.85 -18.89
CA VAL A 8 26.40 34.23 -18.37
C VAL A 8 26.02 34.92 -17.07
N SER A 9 24.95 35.74 -17.10
CA SER A 9 24.43 36.38 -15.88
C SER A 9 24.02 35.30 -14.86
N ARG A 10 24.29 35.55 -13.57
CA ARG A 10 23.95 34.63 -12.47
C ARG A 10 22.48 34.18 -12.51
N ARG A 11 21.57 35.03 -12.98
CA ARG A 11 20.15 34.69 -13.19
C ARG A 11 19.96 33.65 -14.31
N LYS A 12 20.67 33.77 -15.42
CA LYS A 12 20.57 32.79 -16.53
C LYS A 12 21.19 31.46 -16.13
N PHE A 13 22.30 31.47 -15.37
CA PHE A 13 22.88 30.23 -14.84
C PHE A 13 21.94 29.48 -13.87
N ILE A 14 21.31 30.19 -12.96
CA ILE A 14 20.36 29.60 -12.01
C ILE A 14 19.13 29.05 -12.72
N LEU A 15 18.59 29.73 -13.74
CA LEU A 15 17.48 29.24 -14.54
C LEU A 15 17.85 28.00 -15.36
N THR A 16 19.01 28.00 -15.99
CA THR A 16 19.45 26.85 -16.82
C THR A 16 19.83 25.65 -15.97
N ALA A 17 20.58 25.85 -14.89
CA ALA A 17 20.93 24.79 -13.94
C ALA A 17 19.72 24.27 -13.15
N GLY A 18 18.79 25.14 -12.76
CA GLY A 18 17.57 24.77 -12.07
C GLY A 18 16.63 23.89 -12.90
N VAL A 19 16.43 24.22 -14.17
CA VAL A 19 15.60 23.43 -15.08
C VAL A 19 16.24 22.08 -15.41
N SER A 20 17.57 22.04 -15.62
CA SER A 20 18.27 20.79 -15.88
C SER A 20 18.32 19.86 -14.67
N ALA A 21 18.53 20.39 -13.46
CA ALA A 21 18.54 19.62 -12.23
C ALA A 21 17.14 19.09 -11.88
N SER A 22 16.10 19.87 -12.13
CA SER A 22 14.71 19.43 -11.90
C SER A 22 14.30 18.27 -12.82
N ALA A 23 14.74 18.29 -14.08
CA ALA A 23 14.43 17.23 -15.04
C ALA A 23 15.15 15.90 -14.71
N VAL A 24 16.34 15.97 -14.11
CA VAL A 24 17.11 14.78 -13.70
C VAL A 24 16.60 14.23 -12.36
N LEU A 25 16.21 15.11 -11.42
CA LEU A 25 15.67 14.68 -10.12
C LEU A 25 14.26 14.07 -10.24
N LEU A 26 13.44 14.53 -11.18
CA LEU A 26 12.14 13.93 -11.47
C LEU A 26 12.26 12.53 -12.11
N LYS A 27 13.34 12.24 -12.83
CA LYS A 27 13.60 10.87 -13.33
C LYS A 27 14.16 9.93 -12.26
N GLY A 28 14.81 10.44 -11.23
CA GLY A 28 15.40 9.63 -10.16
C GLY A 28 14.43 9.22 -9.06
N CYS A 29 13.35 10.00 -8.82
CA CYS A 29 12.36 9.71 -7.78
C CYS A 29 11.13 8.92 -8.25
N LEU A 30 10.85 8.97 -9.56
CA LEU A 30 9.92 8.06 -10.21
C LEU A 30 10.80 6.96 -10.81
N GLY A 31 10.97 5.85 -10.09
CA GLY A 31 11.69 4.69 -10.63
C GLY A 31 11.25 4.50 -12.08
N ASN A 32 12.18 4.54 -13.04
CA ASN A 32 11.86 4.19 -14.41
C ASN A 32 11.15 2.85 -14.37
N PRO A 33 9.93 2.74 -14.89
CA PRO A 33 9.41 1.41 -15.19
C PRO A 33 10.48 0.77 -16.09
N PRO A 34 10.87 -0.49 -15.87
CA PRO A 34 11.78 -1.16 -16.77
C PRO A 34 11.23 -0.93 -18.17
N GLU A 35 12.10 -0.46 -19.09
CA GLU A 35 11.74 -0.42 -20.50
C GLU A 35 11.32 -1.84 -20.85
N THR A 36 10.02 -2.07 -20.92
CA THR A 36 9.50 -3.32 -21.45
C THR A 36 9.95 -3.34 -22.87
N GLY A 37 11.02 -4.09 -23.11
CA GLY A 37 11.46 -4.39 -24.46
C GLY A 37 10.21 -4.81 -25.24
N LYS A 38 10.02 -4.20 -26.40
CA LYS A 38 8.93 -4.48 -27.33
C LYS A 38 9.02 -5.92 -27.84
N THR A 39 8.73 -6.88 -26.98
CA THR A 39 8.51 -8.28 -27.33
C THR A 39 7.51 -8.90 -26.36
N GLY A 40 6.48 -8.13 -25.97
CA GLY A 40 5.28 -8.71 -25.47
C GLY A 40 4.42 -9.13 -26.64
N THR A 41 4.51 -10.37 -27.07
CA THR A 41 3.40 -11.03 -27.77
C THR A 41 2.19 -10.75 -26.88
N LYS A 42 1.28 -9.88 -27.33
CA LYS A 42 -0.06 -9.78 -26.71
C LYS A 42 -0.60 -11.20 -26.79
N SER A 43 -0.53 -11.93 -25.69
CA SER A 43 -1.25 -13.17 -25.57
C SER A 43 -2.71 -12.80 -25.78
N SER A 44 -3.22 -13.06 -26.96
CA SER A 44 -4.66 -12.98 -27.25
C SER A 44 -5.29 -14.11 -26.46
N ILE A 45 -5.58 -13.86 -25.19
CA ILE A 45 -6.36 -14.78 -24.38
C ILE A 45 -7.77 -14.69 -24.94
N GLU A 46 -8.17 -15.72 -25.67
CA GLU A 46 -9.53 -15.81 -26.16
C GLU A 46 -10.50 -15.82 -24.96
N PRO A 47 -11.60 -15.07 -25.04
CA PRO A 47 -12.65 -15.15 -24.04
C PRO A 47 -13.08 -16.60 -23.84
N VAL A 48 -13.47 -16.98 -22.65
CA VAL A 48 -14.04 -18.31 -22.40
C VAL A 48 -15.31 -18.43 -23.24
N ALA A 49 -15.29 -19.31 -24.25
CA ALA A 49 -16.32 -19.41 -25.27
C ALA A 49 -17.73 -19.74 -24.74
N ASN A 50 -17.85 -20.23 -23.50
CA ASN A 50 -19.11 -20.67 -22.89
C ASN A 50 -19.22 -20.23 -21.42
N ILE A 51 -19.20 -18.92 -21.17
CA ILE A 51 -19.61 -18.42 -19.85
C ILE A 51 -21.14 -18.50 -19.82
N SER A 52 -21.73 -19.21 -18.85
CA SER A 52 -23.19 -19.23 -18.68
C SER A 52 -23.72 -17.82 -18.44
N PRO A 53 -24.97 -17.51 -18.83
CA PRO A 53 -25.55 -16.17 -18.62
C PRO A 53 -25.43 -15.69 -17.16
N GLU A 54 -25.52 -16.60 -16.19
CA GLU A 54 -25.43 -16.32 -14.75
C GLU A 54 -24.00 -15.98 -14.29
N GLN A 55 -22.98 -16.40 -15.06
CA GLN A 55 -21.56 -16.13 -14.78
C GLN A 55 -21.03 -14.93 -15.56
N LYS A 56 -21.82 -14.34 -16.44
CA LYS A 56 -21.40 -13.12 -17.15
C LYS A 56 -21.30 -11.96 -16.18
N PRO A 57 -20.20 -11.20 -16.19
CA PRO A 57 -20.11 -10.01 -15.37
C PRO A 57 -21.16 -8.97 -15.81
N GLU A 58 -21.76 -8.30 -14.84
CA GLU A 58 -22.74 -7.22 -15.07
C GLU A 58 -22.11 -6.00 -15.77
N THR A 59 -20.81 -5.82 -15.58
CA THR A 59 -20.01 -4.79 -16.25
C THR A 59 -18.74 -5.38 -16.84
N THR A 60 -18.28 -4.80 -17.93
CA THR A 60 -16.99 -5.17 -18.56
C THR A 60 -15.83 -4.31 -18.08
N THR A 61 -16.12 -3.30 -17.24
CA THR A 61 -15.15 -2.30 -16.79
C THR A 61 -15.04 -2.31 -15.28
N ALA A 62 -13.81 -2.20 -14.76
CA ALA A 62 -13.55 -1.91 -13.35
C ALA A 62 -12.22 -1.20 -13.19
N LYS A 63 -12.11 -0.31 -12.23
CA LYS A 63 -10.87 0.31 -11.80
C LYS A 63 -10.52 -0.19 -10.40
N LEU A 64 -9.49 -1.03 -10.32
CA LEU A 64 -9.09 -1.72 -9.10
C LEU A 64 -7.82 -1.10 -8.51
N GLY A 65 -7.91 -0.66 -7.25
CA GLY A 65 -6.79 -0.13 -6.51
C GLY A 65 -5.88 -1.22 -5.95
N TYR A 66 -4.58 -0.95 -5.88
CA TYR A 66 -3.63 -1.82 -5.21
C TYR A 66 -2.49 -1.03 -4.55
N ILE A 67 -1.97 -1.52 -3.45
CA ILE A 67 -0.72 -1.08 -2.87
C ILE A 67 0.39 -1.94 -3.48
N PRO A 68 1.54 -1.38 -3.90
CA PRO A 68 2.61 -2.13 -4.56
C PRO A 68 3.44 -2.97 -3.58
N ILE A 69 2.82 -3.99 -3.02
CA ILE A 69 3.38 -4.99 -2.11
C ILE A 69 3.10 -6.39 -2.67
N ILE A 70 3.73 -7.41 -2.13
CA ILE A 70 3.65 -8.78 -2.68
C ILE A 70 2.22 -9.31 -2.75
N GLU A 71 1.36 -8.90 -1.85
CA GLU A 71 -0.04 -9.31 -1.77
C GLU A 71 -0.90 -8.79 -2.92
N SER A 72 -0.40 -7.81 -3.70
CA SER A 72 -1.07 -7.35 -4.93
C SER A 72 -0.79 -8.25 -6.15
N ALA A 73 0.16 -9.18 -6.05
CA ALA A 73 0.56 -10.05 -7.16
C ALA A 73 -0.62 -10.76 -7.86
N PRO A 74 -1.63 -11.30 -7.17
CA PRO A 74 -2.77 -11.93 -7.85
C PRO A 74 -3.51 -10.99 -8.81
N LEU A 75 -3.72 -9.72 -8.44
CA LEU A 75 -4.37 -8.74 -9.31
C LEU A 75 -3.51 -8.41 -10.53
N ILE A 76 -2.20 -8.19 -10.31
CA ILE A 76 -1.26 -7.87 -11.38
C ILE A 76 -1.13 -9.05 -12.35
N ILE A 77 -1.01 -10.29 -11.83
CA ILE A 77 -0.95 -11.49 -12.67
C ILE A 77 -2.26 -11.68 -13.45
N ALA A 78 -3.41 -11.43 -12.84
CA ALA A 78 -4.69 -11.54 -13.51
C ALA A 78 -4.79 -10.56 -14.69
N GLN A 79 -4.29 -9.34 -14.52
CA GLN A 79 -4.23 -8.34 -15.58
C GLN A 79 -3.25 -8.75 -16.69
N GLU A 80 -2.00 -9.05 -16.33
CA GLU A 80 -0.93 -9.38 -17.29
C GLU A 80 -1.19 -10.66 -18.09
N LYS A 81 -1.86 -11.63 -17.46
CA LYS A 81 -2.25 -12.90 -18.11
C LYS A 81 -3.62 -12.81 -18.80
N GLY A 82 -4.30 -11.65 -18.76
CA GLY A 82 -5.58 -11.44 -19.40
C GLY A 82 -6.73 -12.24 -18.77
N PHE A 83 -6.61 -12.67 -17.52
CA PHE A 83 -7.66 -13.45 -16.87
C PHE A 83 -8.96 -12.65 -16.72
N PHE A 84 -8.89 -11.35 -16.48
CA PHE A 84 -10.09 -10.52 -16.47
C PHE A 84 -10.84 -10.56 -17.81
N ALA A 85 -10.13 -10.36 -18.92
CA ALA A 85 -10.71 -10.42 -20.25
C ALA A 85 -11.27 -11.80 -20.59
N LYS A 86 -10.54 -12.87 -20.17
CA LYS A 86 -10.97 -14.27 -20.35
C LYS A 86 -12.36 -14.52 -19.75
N TYR A 87 -12.70 -13.87 -18.65
CA TYR A 87 -13.97 -14.00 -17.95
C TYR A 87 -14.94 -12.84 -18.23
N GLY A 88 -14.76 -12.12 -19.33
CA GLY A 88 -15.69 -11.11 -19.80
C GLY A 88 -15.44 -9.68 -19.33
N MET A 89 -14.48 -9.45 -18.42
CA MET A 89 -14.09 -8.12 -17.96
C MET A 89 -12.97 -7.56 -18.84
N SER A 90 -13.31 -7.00 -19.99
CA SER A 90 -12.35 -6.60 -21.03
C SER A 90 -11.61 -5.28 -20.76
N LYS A 91 -12.10 -4.47 -19.83
CA LYS A 91 -11.56 -3.13 -19.51
C LYS A 91 -11.31 -2.97 -18.02
N VAL A 92 -10.44 -3.79 -17.45
CA VAL A 92 -9.99 -3.62 -16.07
C VAL A 92 -8.74 -2.75 -16.06
N GLU A 93 -8.75 -1.69 -15.25
CA GLU A 93 -7.62 -0.82 -14.98
C GLU A 93 -7.09 -1.10 -13.58
N LEU A 94 -5.79 -1.34 -13.45
CA LEU A 94 -5.12 -1.41 -12.14
C LEU A 94 -4.55 -0.04 -11.77
N SER A 95 -5.01 0.52 -10.65
CA SER A 95 -4.64 1.84 -10.14
C SER A 95 -3.77 1.73 -8.90
N LYS A 96 -2.47 2.06 -9.06
CA LYS A 96 -1.54 2.10 -7.93
C LYS A 96 -1.96 3.17 -6.93
N GLN A 97 -2.08 2.77 -5.67
CA GLN A 97 -2.42 3.66 -4.56
C GLN A 97 -1.18 3.99 -3.75
N ALA A 98 -1.07 5.24 -3.30
CA ALA A 98 0.08 5.72 -2.54
C ALA A 98 0.12 5.19 -1.10
N SER A 99 -1.05 4.93 -0.52
CA SER A 99 -1.22 4.45 0.85
C SER A 99 -2.59 3.82 1.05
N TRP A 100 -2.78 3.11 2.16
CA TRP A 100 -4.09 2.58 2.55
C TRP A 100 -5.13 3.69 2.78
N GLY A 101 -4.69 4.84 3.32
CA GLY A 101 -5.55 6.02 3.44
C GLY A 101 -6.01 6.55 2.08
N SER A 102 -5.09 6.65 1.11
CA SER A 102 -5.43 7.05 -0.26
C SER A 102 -6.36 6.06 -0.93
N ALA A 103 -6.14 4.75 -0.74
CA ALA A 103 -7.03 3.72 -1.28
C ALA A 103 -8.44 3.85 -0.70
N ARG A 104 -8.56 4.03 0.63
CA ARG A 104 -9.83 4.28 1.30
C ARG A 104 -10.54 5.52 0.72
N ASP A 105 -9.84 6.65 0.62
CA ASP A 105 -10.42 7.89 0.09
C ASP A 105 -10.87 7.72 -1.37
N ASN A 106 -10.11 6.98 -2.17
CA ASN A 106 -10.44 6.74 -3.57
C ASN A 106 -11.61 5.77 -3.76
N VAL A 107 -11.81 4.79 -2.87
CA VAL A 107 -13.02 3.95 -2.95
C VAL A 107 -14.27 4.70 -2.50
N GLU A 108 -14.14 5.66 -1.58
CA GLU A 108 -15.23 6.56 -1.22
C GLU A 108 -15.69 7.43 -2.39
N ILE A 109 -14.73 7.87 -3.23
CA ILE A 109 -15.00 8.69 -4.41
C ILE A 109 -15.63 7.84 -5.53
N GLY A 110 -15.22 6.58 -5.66
CA GLY A 110 -15.62 5.69 -6.74
C GLY A 110 -14.95 6.03 -8.08
N SER A 111 -14.91 5.08 -9.01
CA SER A 111 -14.25 5.28 -10.31
C SER A 111 -14.88 6.38 -11.16
N GLN A 112 -16.17 6.58 -11.07
CA GLN A 112 -16.88 7.66 -11.78
C GLN A 112 -16.46 9.05 -11.30
N GLY A 113 -16.06 9.19 -10.03
CA GLY A 113 -15.53 10.43 -9.47
C GLY A 113 -14.00 10.56 -9.60
N GLY A 114 -13.35 9.64 -10.31
CA GLY A 114 -11.89 9.62 -10.47
C GLY A 114 -11.17 8.71 -9.44
N GLY A 115 -11.90 8.08 -8.53
CA GLY A 115 -11.40 7.11 -7.57
C GLY A 115 -11.29 5.69 -8.11
N ILE A 116 -11.65 4.69 -7.32
CA ILE A 116 -11.60 3.26 -7.63
C ILE A 116 -12.93 2.56 -7.29
N ASP A 117 -13.26 1.47 -7.99
CA ASP A 117 -14.45 0.66 -7.71
C ASP A 117 -14.23 -0.38 -6.60
N GLY A 118 -12.98 -0.74 -6.35
CA GLY A 118 -12.56 -1.73 -5.38
C GLY A 118 -11.08 -1.97 -5.46
N GLY A 119 -10.59 -3.10 -4.93
CA GLY A 119 -9.17 -3.44 -5.03
C GLY A 119 -8.68 -4.41 -3.97
N GLN A 120 -7.36 -4.39 -3.75
CA GLN A 120 -6.71 -5.10 -2.67
C GLN A 120 -6.90 -4.34 -1.35
N TRP A 121 -7.24 -5.05 -0.29
CA TRP A 121 -7.47 -4.48 1.03
C TRP A 121 -6.80 -5.31 2.12
N GLN A 122 -6.37 -4.62 3.18
CA GLN A 122 -6.00 -5.27 4.44
C GLN A 122 -7.24 -5.55 5.27
N MET A 123 -7.31 -6.73 5.89
CA MET A 123 -8.37 -7.00 6.84
C MET A 123 -8.09 -6.25 8.17
N PRO A 124 -9.12 -5.74 8.85
CA PRO A 124 -10.54 -5.76 8.50
C PRO A 124 -11.03 -4.47 7.78
N MET A 125 -10.17 -3.73 7.03
CA MET A 125 -10.56 -2.45 6.40
C MET A 125 -11.92 -2.50 5.66
N PRO A 126 -12.26 -3.53 4.84
CA PRO A 126 -13.56 -3.57 4.19
C PRO A 126 -14.72 -3.50 5.17
N HIS A 127 -14.63 -4.18 6.32
CA HIS A 127 -15.65 -4.11 7.36
C HIS A 127 -15.71 -2.73 8.01
N LEU A 128 -14.56 -2.14 8.34
CA LEU A 128 -14.50 -0.80 8.94
C LEU A 128 -15.04 0.29 8.00
N ILE A 129 -14.83 0.15 6.69
CA ILE A 129 -15.40 1.04 5.66
C ILE A 129 -16.91 0.83 5.58
N THR A 130 -17.37 -0.42 5.60
CA THR A 130 -18.81 -0.74 5.55
C THR A 130 -19.56 -0.13 6.74
N GLU A 131 -18.97 -0.17 7.92
CA GLU A 131 -19.55 0.41 9.14
C GLU A 131 -19.31 1.92 9.27
N GLY A 132 -18.56 2.54 8.36
CA GLY A 132 -18.23 3.96 8.42
C GLY A 132 -17.19 4.35 9.48
N LEU A 133 -16.51 3.38 10.08
CA LEU A 133 -15.61 3.61 11.22
C LEU A 133 -14.30 4.30 10.82
N ILE A 134 -13.91 4.21 9.56
CA ILE A 134 -12.67 4.81 9.03
C ILE A 134 -12.90 5.69 7.80
N THR A 135 -14.15 5.96 7.44
CA THR A 135 -14.54 6.80 6.30
C THR A 135 -14.65 8.27 6.71
N LYS A 136 -14.62 9.17 5.73
CA LYS A 136 -14.83 10.61 5.98
C LYS A 136 -16.26 10.85 6.47
N GLY A 137 -16.36 11.55 7.59
CA GLY A 137 -17.67 11.86 8.20
C GLY A 137 -18.43 10.65 8.72
N ASN A 138 -17.73 9.53 8.99
CA ASN A 138 -18.32 8.28 9.48
C ASN A 138 -19.46 7.75 8.57
N LYS A 139 -19.33 7.96 7.26
CA LYS A 139 -20.32 7.52 6.29
C LYS A 139 -20.12 6.05 5.93
N PRO A 140 -21.09 5.17 6.18
CA PRO A 140 -21.05 3.78 5.75
C PRO A 140 -20.99 3.65 4.23
N ILE A 141 -20.07 2.78 3.75
CA ILE A 141 -19.92 2.47 2.33
C ILE A 141 -19.88 0.95 2.19
N PRO A 142 -20.91 0.32 1.61
CA PRO A 142 -20.96 -1.13 1.48
C PRO A 142 -19.75 -1.67 0.71
N MET A 143 -19.04 -2.62 1.33
CA MET A 143 -17.91 -3.32 0.74
C MET A 143 -18.19 -4.81 0.68
N TYR A 144 -17.83 -5.46 -0.42
CA TYR A 144 -17.98 -6.89 -0.61
C TYR A 144 -16.61 -7.54 -0.76
N VAL A 145 -16.31 -8.51 0.09
CA VAL A 145 -15.07 -9.30 0.02
C VAL A 145 -15.30 -10.46 -0.95
N LEU A 146 -14.72 -10.36 -2.14
CA LEU A 146 -14.93 -11.35 -3.20
C LEU A 146 -13.97 -12.55 -3.09
N ALA A 147 -12.74 -12.30 -2.62
CA ALA A 147 -11.73 -13.34 -2.50
C ALA A 147 -10.67 -12.98 -1.45
N GLN A 148 -10.10 -13.97 -0.81
CA GLN A 148 -8.87 -13.84 -0.03
C GLN A 148 -7.67 -14.04 -0.95
N LEU A 149 -6.88 -12.98 -1.14
CA LEU A 149 -5.76 -13.00 -2.07
C LEU A 149 -4.51 -13.69 -1.49
N VAL A 150 -4.34 -13.64 -0.18
CA VAL A 150 -3.17 -14.20 0.53
C VAL A 150 -3.62 -14.83 1.85
N THR A 151 -3.01 -15.95 2.22
CA THR A 151 -3.29 -16.67 3.47
C THR A 151 -2.13 -16.64 4.45
N HIS A 152 -0.99 -16.05 4.08
CA HIS A 152 0.20 -15.99 4.92
C HIS A 152 0.12 -14.84 5.92
N GLY A 153 0.66 -15.08 7.11
CA GLY A 153 0.60 -14.15 8.22
C GLY A 153 1.60 -12.99 8.11
N ASN A 154 1.54 -12.13 9.13
CA ASN A 154 2.43 -10.99 9.29
C ASN A 154 3.65 -11.38 10.14
N ALA A 155 4.70 -10.55 10.07
CA ALA A 155 5.87 -10.64 10.92
C ALA A 155 6.13 -9.29 11.60
N ILE A 156 6.77 -9.33 12.77
CA ILE A 156 7.25 -8.16 13.49
C ILE A 156 8.77 -8.08 13.31
N ALA A 157 9.25 -7.05 12.63
CA ALA A 157 10.68 -6.78 12.48
C ALA A 157 11.17 -5.93 13.64
N ILE A 158 12.26 -6.35 14.25
CA ILE A 158 12.87 -5.65 15.39
C ILE A 158 14.11 -4.88 14.92
N ALA A 159 14.17 -3.60 15.26
CA ALA A 159 15.33 -2.76 14.93
C ALA A 159 16.60 -3.27 15.61
N ASN A 160 17.73 -3.18 14.90
CA ASN A 160 19.03 -3.70 15.37
C ASN A 160 19.46 -3.16 16.75
N LYS A 161 19.07 -1.93 17.10
CA LYS A 161 19.34 -1.34 18.44
C LYS A 161 18.73 -2.15 19.60
N HIS A 162 17.81 -3.04 19.33
CA HIS A 162 17.13 -3.89 20.30
C HIS A 162 17.57 -5.35 20.25
N LEU A 163 18.51 -5.71 19.39
CA LEU A 163 19.08 -7.07 19.35
C LEU A 163 19.72 -7.43 20.69
N GLY A 164 19.55 -8.66 21.12
CA GLY A 164 20.08 -9.17 22.38
C GLY A 164 19.36 -8.67 23.63
N LYS A 165 18.30 -7.86 23.52
CA LYS A 165 17.56 -7.32 24.69
C LYS A 165 16.33 -8.16 25.09
N GLY A 166 16.31 -9.43 24.72
CA GLY A 166 15.25 -10.36 25.12
C GLY A 166 13.92 -10.18 24.41
N ILE A 167 13.87 -9.36 23.34
CA ILE A 167 12.65 -9.21 22.53
C ILE A 167 12.47 -10.46 21.67
N SER A 168 11.38 -11.16 21.87
CA SER A 168 11.02 -12.38 21.15
C SER A 168 9.49 -12.49 21.04
N LEU A 169 8.98 -13.64 20.61
CA LEU A 169 7.53 -13.88 20.59
C LEU A 169 6.89 -13.69 21.98
N LYS A 170 7.59 -14.11 23.05
CA LYS A 170 7.20 -13.81 24.43
C LYS A 170 8.09 -12.68 24.95
N LEU A 171 7.50 -11.63 25.48
CA LEU A 171 8.21 -10.43 25.95
C LEU A 171 8.56 -10.46 27.44
N ASP A 172 8.38 -11.59 28.14
CA ASP A 172 8.59 -11.66 29.58
C ASP A 172 9.99 -11.19 30.01
N THR A 173 11.03 -11.58 29.27
CA THR A 173 12.41 -11.17 29.50
C THR A 173 12.70 -9.73 29.09
N ALA A 174 11.88 -9.15 28.22
CA ALA A 174 12.04 -7.79 27.73
C ALA A 174 11.24 -6.74 28.53
N LYS A 175 10.33 -7.14 29.41
CA LYS A 175 9.52 -6.21 30.23
C LYS A 175 10.33 -5.11 30.92
N PRO A 176 11.49 -5.40 31.54
CA PRO A 176 12.31 -4.35 32.17
C PRO A 176 12.78 -3.27 31.17
N LEU A 177 13.06 -3.66 29.93
CA LEU A 177 13.42 -2.71 28.85
C LEU A 177 12.28 -1.72 28.58
N PHE A 178 11.04 -2.20 28.43
CA PHE A 178 9.88 -1.35 28.17
C PHE A 178 9.66 -0.37 29.34
N SER A 179 9.71 -0.85 30.58
CA SER A 179 9.59 -0.02 31.78
C SER A 179 10.69 1.03 31.88
N GLN A 180 11.94 0.66 31.60
CA GLN A 180 13.09 1.56 31.61
C GLN A 180 12.93 2.66 30.54
N LEU A 181 12.55 2.30 29.31
CA LEU A 181 12.37 3.26 28.22
C LEU A 181 11.21 4.22 28.52
N LYS A 182 10.12 3.74 29.09
CA LYS A 182 9.00 4.57 29.53
C LYS A 182 9.42 5.57 30.60
N SER A 183 10.13 5.10 31.66
CA SER A 183 10.62 5.95 32.74
C SER A 183 11.63 7.00 32.26
N ALA A 184 12.40 6.69 31.22
CA ALA A 184 13.32 7.64 30.59
C ALA A 184 12.64 8.63 29.62
N ASN A 185 11.31 8.61 29.52
CA ASN A 185 10.50 9.39 28.56
C ASN A 185 10.90 9.17 27.09
N THR A 186 11.40 7.96 26.78
CA THR A 186 11.75 7.49 25.43
C THR A 186 11.10 6.15 25.15
N PRO A 187 9.76 6.06 25.13
CA PRO A 187 9.04 4.79 25.08
C PRO A 187 9.44 3.98 23.84
N PHE A 188 9.35 2.67 23.95
CA PHE A 188 9.52 1.79 22.80
C PHE A 188 8.54 2.20 21.70
N THR A 189 9.07 2.41 20.49
CA THR A 189 8.26 2.86 19.34
C THR A 189 8.11 1.71 18.35
N ALA A 190 6.87 1.43 17.96
CA ALA A 190 6.55 0.49 16.90
C ALA A 190 5.65 1.15 15.85
N ALA A 191 5.74 0.68 14.61
CA ALA A 191 4.96 1.18 13.48
C ALA A 191 4.12 0.06 12.86
N PHE A 192 2.98 0.45 12.32
CA PHE A 192 2.08 -0.39 11.57
C PHE A 192 1.57 0.36 10.32
N THR A 193 0.89 -0.32 9.42
CA THR A 193 0.56 0.23 8.10
C THR A 193 -0.66 1.14 8.11
N PHE A 194 -1.65 0.87 8.96
CA PHE A 194 -2.87 1.63 9.11
C PHE A 194 -3.56 1.28 10.44
N PRO A 195 -4.23 2.24 11.13
CA PRO A 195 -4.93 1.98 12.38
C PRO A 195 -6.06 0.93 12.23
N HIS A 196 -6.20 0.08 13.24
CA HIS A 196 -7.25 -0.95 13.37
C HIS A 196 -7.21 -2.07 12.32
N VAL A 197 -6.15 -2.16 11.51
CA VAL A 197 -5.92 -3.32 10.64
C VAL A 197 -5.13 -4.42 11.35
N ASN A 198 -5.00 -5.57 10.70
CA ASN A 198 -4.37 -6.74 11.30
C ASN A 198 -2.96 -6.49 11.86
N GLN A 199 -2.13 -5.65 11.25
CA GLN A 199 -0.79 -5.34 11.79
C GLN A 199 -0.86 -4.56 13.11
N ASP A 200 -1.75 -3.57 13.23
CA ASP A 200 -2.00 -2.85 14.48
C ASP A 200 -2.54 -3.81 15.56
N LEU A 201 -3.54 -4.61 15.20
CA LEU A 201 -4.13 -5.58 16.13
C LEU A 201 -3.11 -6.62 16.60
N TRP A 202 -2.23 -7.12 15.72
CA TRP A 202 -1.20 -8.07 16.08
C TRP A 202 -0.13 -7.49 17.01
N ILE A 203 0.33 -6.26 16.76
CA ILE A 203 1.29 -5.58 17.66
C ILE A 203 0.64 -5.35 19.01
N ARG A 204 -0.58 -4.87 19.07
CA ARG A 204 -1.31 -4.67 20.33
C ARG A 204 -1.50 -5.97 21.09
N TYR A 205 -1.92 -7.02 20.41
CA TYR A 205 -2.08 -8.34 21.01
C TYR A 205 -0.75 -8.88 21.56
N TRP A 206 0.34 -8.78 20.79
CA TRP A 206 1.67 -9.23 21.19
C TRP A 206 2.15 -8.53 22.46
N LEU A 207 1.99 -7.22 22.56
CA LEU A 207 2.33 -6.42 23.74
C LEU A 207 1.43 -6.80 24.93
N ALA A 208 0.12 -6.76 24.75
CA ALA A 208 -0.86 -7.04 25.79
C ALA A 208 -0.76 -8.46 26.36
N ALA A 209 -0.52 -9.47 25.50
CA ALA A 209 -0.30 -10.86 25.92
C ALA A 209 0.90 -11.04 26.86
N SER A 210 1.84 -10.08 26.84
CA SER A 210 2.98 -10.03 27.74
C SER A 210 2.78 -9.02 28.88
N GLY A 211 1.59 -8.45 29.07
CA GLY A 211 1.29 -7.49 30.12
C GLY A 211 1.92 -6.12 29.92
N ILE A 212 2.21 -5.73 28.67
CA ILE A 212 2.64 -4.40 28.28
C ILE A 212 1.42 -3.71 27.67
N ASP A 213 1.03 -2.56 28.23
CA ASP A 213 -0.12 -1.80 27.72
C ASP A 213 0.25 -1.09 26.42
N PRO A 214 -0.39 -1.45 25.27
CA PRO A 214 -0.07 -0.87 23.97
C PRO A 214 -0.43 0.62 23.84
N ASP A 215 -1.25 1.16 24.74
CA ASP A 215 -1.68 2.55 24.68
C ASP A 215 -0.88 3.47 25.60
N THR A 216 -0.28 2.92 26.66
CA THR A 216 0.41 3.72 27.68
C THR A 216 1.89 3.40 27.83
N ASP A 217 2.35 2.20 27.50
CA ASP A 217 3.74 1.75 27.75
C ASP A 217 4.64 1.90 26.53
N VAL A 218 4.05 2.04 25.34
CA VAL A 218 4.76 2.14 24.06
C VAL A 218 4.18 3.27 23.22
N LYS A 219 4.91 3.66 22.19
CA LYS A 219 4.42 4.59 21.16
C LYS A 219 4.15 3.82 19.88
N LEU A 220 2.88 3.69 19.51
CA LEU A 220 2.46 3.13 18.24
C LEU A 220 2.26 4.25 17.20
N LEU A 221 2.77 4.05 15.96
CA LEU A 221 2.78 5.03 14.88
C LEU A 221 2.17 4.43 13.60
#